data_ccb170bb5e7fad00b4cc25c5f6ecf1ab
#
_entry.id   ccb170bb5e7fad00b4cc25c5f6ecf1ab
#
_cell.length_a   1.000
_cell.length_b   1.000
_cell.length_c   1.000
_cell.angle_alpha   90.00
_cell.angle_beta   90.00
_cell.angle_gamma   90.00
#
_symmetry.space_group_name_H-M   'P 1'
#
loop_
_entity.id
_entity.type
_entity.pdbx_description
1 polymer ?
#
loop_
_entity_poly.entity_id
_entity_poly.type
_entity_poly.pdbx_seq_one_letter_code
_entity_poly.pdbx_strand_id
1 'polypeptide(L)'
;MYAGLVFAGGGNRCYWQGGFYETVAPRLDLKPKRVVGASAGALAMLYTALGLGHYVRERVCEACLGRSSEMDWAGFRQGGRLFPVGDMYHLMLTDLFTRERLATLQAQADFRVAISRPPRFWPLPVAALLGIGAYQLEKRLRKPVHATAGRRLGFKPDLIRLENCAAPDDLIAALMASASVPPFMPAGLVGQRAALDGGLVDNAPAWALADMEAAGEPTLVLLTRPVSAVPQIANRTYVSPSQVIPVSQFTIRNPEGIRFAYELGIRDGEAFLRSLEAKARAV
;
A
#
# COMPACT_ATOMS: atom_id res chain seq x y z
N MET A 1 4.66 4.07 -22.44
CA MET A 1 3.70 3.30 -21.57
C MET A 1 4.47 2.81 -20.36
N TYR A 2 3.91 2.87 -19.13
CA TYR A 2 4.61 2.46 -17.91
C TYR A 2 4.67 0.93 -17.79
N ALA A 3 5.88 0.39 -17.74
CA ALA A 3 6.13 -1.05 -17.62
C ALA A 3 6.16 -1.53 -16.15
N GLY A 4 6.47 -0.64 -15.22
CA GLY A 4 6.49 -0.93 -13.79
C GLY A 4 5.65 0.06 -12.99
N LEU A 5 4.96 -0.43 -11.95
CA LEU A 5 4.15 0.41 -11.06
C LEU A 5 4.52 0.19 -9.59
N VAL A 6 4.45 1.26 -8.79
CA VAL A 6 4.58 1.20 -7.33
C VAL A 6 3.37 1.84 -6.67
N PHE A 7 2.75 1.11 -5.76
CA PHE A 7 1.70 1.59 -4.87
C PHE A 7 2.30 1.78 -3.47
N ALA A 8 2.56 3.04 -3.10
CA ALA A 8 3.13 3.38 -1.80
C ALA A 8 2.12 3.11 -0.67
N GLY A 9 2.63 2.78 0.52
CA GLY A 9 1.81 2.60 1.71
C GLY A 9 1.19 3.91 2.21
N GLY A 10 0.08 3.81 2.92
CA GLY A 10 -0.62 5.00 3.41
C GLY A 10 -1.89 4.74 4.23
N GLY A 11 -2.22 3.49 4.53
CA GLY A 11 -3.49 3.13 5.16
C GLY A 11 -4.66 3.61 4.30
N ASN A 12 -5.71 4.16 4.91
CA ASN A 12 -6.91 4.62 4.19
C ASN A 12 -6.64 5.68 3.10
N ARG A 13 -5.48 6.35 3.09
CA ARG A 13 -5.13 7.26 2.00
C ARG A 13 -4.83 6.55 0.68
N CYS A 14 -4.62 5.22 0.72
CA CYS A 14 -4.41 4.43 -0.49
C CYS A 14 -5.65 4.31 -1.38
N TYR A 15 -6.86 4.67 -0.90
CA TYR A 15 -8.04 4.77 -1.75
C TYR A 15 -7.87 5.82 -2.87
N TRP A 16 -7.02 6.84 -2.66
CA TRP A 16 -6.62 7.75 -3.72
C TRP A 16 -5.95 7.03 -4.89
N GLN A 17 -5.08 6.06 -4.60
CA GLN A 17 -4.43 5.25 -5.64
C GLN A 17 -5.44 4.44 -6.45
N GLY A 18 -6.50 3.95 -5.79
CA GLY A 18 -7.62 3.26 -6.44
C GLY A 18 -8.30 4.16 -7.48
N GLY A 19 -8.79 5.32 -7.07
CA GLY A 19 -9.45 6.27 -7.96
C GLY A 19 -8.53 6.76 -9.09
N PHE A 20 -7.26 7.04 -8.78
CA PHE A 20 -6.27 7.45 -9.77
C PHE A 20 -6.03 6.35 -10.80
N TYR A 21 -5.73 5.13 -10.36
CA TYR A 21 -5.39 4.02 -11.26
C TYR A 21 -6.57 3.63 -12.16
N GLU A 22 -7.77 3.51 -11.61
CA GLU A 22 -8.97 3.16 -12.38
C GLU A 22 -9.36 4.22 -13.41
N THR A 23 -8.95 5.47 -13.20
CA THR A 23 -9.12 6.56 -14.18
C THR A 23 -8.06 6.51 -15.28
N VAL A 24 -6.80 6.26 -14.91
CA VAL A 24 -5.65 6.39 -15.81
C VAL A 24 -5.40 5.11 -16.61
N ALA A 25 -5.57 3.94 -15.98
CA ALA A 25 -5.18 2.67 -16.58
C ALA A 25 -5.93 2.35 -17.89
N PRO A 26 -7.26 2.53 -17.98
CA PRO A 26 -7.97 2.27 -19.24
C PRO A 26 -7.61 3.25 -20.35
N ARG A 27 -7.34 4.52 -19.99
CA ARG A 27 -7.04 5.58 -20.95
C ARG A 27 -5.65 5.46 -21.56
N LEU A 28 -4.71 4.90 -20.82
CA LEU A 28 -3.34 4.65 -21.26
C LEU A 28 -3.09 3.20 -21.68
N ASP A 29 -4.11 2.33 -21.66
CA ASP A 29 -3.98 0.88 -21.88
C ASP A 29 -2.81 0.30 -21.06
N LEU A 30 -2.80 0.61 -19.74
CA LEU A 30 -1.71 0.21 -18.87
C LEU A 30 -1.71 -1.31 -18.65
N LYS A 31 -0.64 -1.95 -19.10
CA LYS A 31 -0.35 -3.37 -18.92
C LYS A 31 1.04 -3.53 -18.29
N PRO A 32 1.19 -3.21 -17.01
CA PRO A 32 2.50 -3.26 -16.37
C PRO A 32 3.02 -4.70 -16.30
N LYS A 33 4.31 -4.87 -16.53
CA LYS A 33 4.99 -6.16 -16.38
C LYS A 33 5.19 -6.51 -14.90
N ARG A 34 5.46 -5.50 -14.06
CA ARG A 34 5.69 -5.65 -12.62
C ARG A 34 4.98 -4.57 -11.83
N VAL A 35 4.31 -4.99 -10.76
CA VAL A 35 3.64 -4.08 -9.83
C VAL A 35 4.08 -4.39 -8.40
N VAL A 36 4.48 -3.37 -7.65
CA VAL A 36 4.97 -3.51 -6.28
C VAL A 36 4.13 -2.65 -5.34
N GLY A 37 3.72 -3.20 -4.22
CA GLY A 37 2.96 -2.46 -3.22
C GLY A 37 3.49 -2.67 -1.81
N ALA A 38 3.33 -1.67 -0.94
CA ALA A 38 3.65 -1.73 0.47
C ALA A 38 2.42 -1.40 1.33
N SER A 39 2.24 -2.12 2.45
CA SER A 39 1.13 -1.86 3.38
C SER A 39 -0.23 -1.85 2.66
N ALA A 40 -1.11 -0.90 2.97
CA ALA A 40 -2.38 -0.74 2.27
C ALA A 40 -2.22 -0.48 0.75
N GLY A 41 -1.07 0.00 0.29
CA GLY A 41 -0.75 0.11 -1.14
C GLY A 41 -0.64 -1.27 -1.82
N ALA A 42 -0.17 -2.28 -1.09
CA ALA A 42 -0.17 -3.65 -1.60
C ALA A 42 -1.59 -4.20 -1.83
N LEU A 43 -2.54 -3.86 -0.95
CA LEU A 43 -3.95 -4.16 -1.19
C LEU A 43 -4.50 -3.34 -2.37
N ALA A 44 -4.18 -2.04 -2.44
CA ALA A 44 -4.68 -1.15 -3.48
C ALA A 44 -4.27 -1.64 -4.89
N MET A 45 -3.03 -2.07 -5.10
CA MET A 45 -2.58 -2.61 -6.38
C MET A 45 -3.38 -3.85 -6.82
N LEU A 46 -3.79 -4.70 -5.87
CA LEU A 46 -4.47 -5.96 -6.20
C LEU A 46 -5.96 -5.75 -6.47
N TYR A 47 -6.66 -4.98 -5.65
CA TYR A 47 -8.08 -4.74 -5.91
C TYR A 47 -8.30 -3.90 -7.18
N THR A 48 -7.38 -2.98 -7.49
CA THR A 48 -7.46 -2.21 -8.74
C THR A 48 -7.16 -3.07 -9.97
N ALA A 49 -6.20 -4.00 -9.88
CA ALA A 49 -5.94 -4.97 -10.95
C ALA A 49 -7.13 -5.90 -11.23
N LEU A 50 -7.94 -6.16 -10.21
CA LEU A 50 -9.19 -6.92 -10.33
C LEU A 50 -10.41 -6.07 -10.74
N GLY A 51 -10.26 -4.74 -10.88
CA GLY A 51 -11.38 -3.82 -11.14
C GLY A 51 -12.36 -3.69 -9.97
N LEU A 52 -11.91 -3.92 -8.74
CA LEU A 52 -12.74 -3.98 -7.54
C LEU A 52 -12.63 -2.74 -6.64
N GLY A 53 -12.05 -1.64 -7.13
CA GLY A 53 -11.81 -0.45 -6.30
C GLY A 53 -13.08 0.16 -5.74
N HIS A 54 -14.13 0.31 -6.56
CA HIS A 54 -15.42 0.79 -6.08
C HIS A 54 -16.03 -0.16 -5.04
N TYR A 55 -16.01 -1.46 -5.29
CA TYR A 55 -16.54 -2.48 -4.38
C TYR A 55 -15.83 -2.43 -3.01
N VAL A 56 -14.50 -2.46 -3.00
CA VAL A 56 -13.71 -2.44 -1.76
C VAL A 56 -13.93 -1.14 -0.99
N ARG A 57 -13.99 0.01 -1.68
CA ARG A 57 -14.30 1.30 -1.06
C ARG A 57 -15.64 1.26 -0.34
N GLU A 58 -16.72 0.82 -1.00
CA GLU A 58 -18.05 0.80 -0.37
C GLU A 58 -18.12 -0.19 0.80
N ARG A 59 -17.55 -1.39 0.67
CA ARG A 59 -17.50 -2.38 1.76
C ARG A 59 -16.80 -1.83 3.00
N VAL A 60 -15.69 -1.09 2.82
CA VAL A 60 -14.99 -0.48 3.95
C VAL A 60 -15.76 0.71 4.51
N CYS A 61 -16.40 1.53 3.68
CA CYS A 61 -17.27 2.61 4.15
C CYS A 61 -18.45 2.08 4.96
N GLU A 62 -19.09 0.99 4.52
CA GLU A 62 -20.16 0.30 5.27
C GLU A 62 -19.65 -0.22 6.62
N ALA A 63 -18.48 -0.86 6.65
CA ALA A 63 -17.86 -1.36 7.88
C ALA A 63 -17.49 -0.23 8.87
N CYS A 64 -17.37 1.01 8.42
CA CYS A 64 -17.16 2.19 9.26
C CYS A 64 -18.46 2.75 9.87
N LEU A 65 -19.64 2.40 9.32
CA LEU A 65 -20.91 2.94 9.79
C LEU A 65 -21.24 2.49 11.22
N GLY A 66 -21.76 3.41 12.02
CA GLY A 66 -22.16 3.13 13.41
C GLY A 66 -21.02 2.98 14.41
N ARG A 67 -19.74 3.08 13.97
CA ARG A 67 -18.60 3.02 14.88
C ARG A 67 -18.31 4.37 15.50
N SER A 68 -18.35 4.43 16.84
CA SER A 68 -18.05 5.64 17.62
C SER A 68 -16.60 5.70 18.13
N SER A 69 -15.88 4.57 18.15
CA SER A 69 -14.53 4.45 18.70
C SER A 69 -13.59 3.64 17.78
N GLU A 70 -12.33 4.00 17.77
CA GLU A 70 -11.23 3.20 17.17
C GLU A 70 -10.87 1.98 18.04
N MET A 71 -11.25 2.01 19.33
CA MET A 71 -10.95 0.98 20.31
C MET A 71 -12.24 0.24 20.69
N ASP A 72 -12.15 -1.08 20.75
CA ASP A 72 -13.21 -1.97 21.23
C ASP A 72 -12.89 -2.43 22.66
N TRP A 73 -13.25 -1.60 23.65
CA TRP A 73 -13.06 -1.92 25.06
C TRP A 73 -13.93 -3.09 25.54
N ALA A 74 -15.11 -3.26 24.94
CA ALA A 74 -16.01 -4.36 25.31
C ALA A 74 -15.47 -5.71 24.82
N GLY A 75 -15.09 -5.78 23.54
CA GLY A 75 -14.45 -6.96 22.99
C GLY A 75 -13.11 -7.28 23.65
N PHE A 76 -12.31 -6.25 24.00
CA PHE A 76 -11.04 -6.44 24.69
C PHE A 76 -11.20 -7.12 26.06
N ARG A 77 -12.23 -6.72 26.86
CA ARG A 77 -12.54 -7.38 28.13
C ARG A 77 -12.97 -8.84 27.99
N GLN A 78 -13.42 -9.23 26.80
CA GLN A 78 -13.81 -10.61 26.46
C GLN A 78 -12.68 -11.40 25.77
N GLY A 79 -11.43 -10.88 25.78
CA GLY A 79 -10.26 -11.53 25.20
C GLY A 79 -9.99 -11.19 23.74
N GLY A 80 -10.77 -10.29 23.15
CA GLY A 80 -10.53 -9.77 21.80
C GLY A 80 -9.42 -8.72 21.75
N ARG A 81 -9.20 -8.12 20.60
CA ARG A 81 -8.20 -7.06 20.41
C ARG A 81 -8.77 -5.68 20.73
N LEU A 82 -7.95 -4.83 21.36
CA LEU A 82 -8.34 -3.45 21.62
C LEU A 82 -8.55 -2.64 20.33
N PHE A 83 -7.75 -2.91 19.30
CA PHE A 83 -7.86 -2.30 17.97
C PHE A 83 -8.39 -3.34 16.96
N PRO A 84 -9.69 -3.31 16.62
CA PRO A 84 -10.32 -4.32 15.76
C PRO A 84 -9.96 -4.17 14.29
N VAL A 85 -9.25 -3.08 13.90
CA VAL A 85 -8.90 -2.80 12.50
C VAL A 85 -8.14 -3.96 11.84
N GLY A 86 -7.29 -4.67 12.60
CA GLY A 86 -6.56 -5.83 12.08
C GLY A 86 -7.48 -7.01 11.73
N ASP A 87 -8.45 -7.28 12.58
CA ASP A 87 -9.42 -8.37 12.35
C ASP A 87 -10.38 -8.02 11.21
N MET A 88 -10.83 -6.75 11.14
CA MET A 88 -11.64 -6.25 10.02
C MET A 88 -10.88 -6.35 8.69
N TYR A 89 -9.60 -5.99 8.69
CA TYR A 89 -8.75 -6.09 7.52
C TYR A 89 -8.59 -7.54 7.07
N HIS A 90 -8.33 -8.46 8.00
CA HIS A 90 -8.23 -9.90 7.71
C HIS A 90 -9.52 -10.46 7.11
N LEU A 91 -10.68 -10.15 7.71
CA LEU A 91 -11.99 -10.59 7.20
C LEU A 91 -12.25 -10.07 5.78
N MET A 92 -11.93 -8.81 5.51
CA MET A 92 -12.04 -8.23 4.18
C MET A 92 -11.12 -8.94 3.17
N LEU A 93 -9.89 -9.26 3.54
CA LEU A 93 -8.96 -9.98 2.66
C LEU A 93 -9.47 -11.39 2.36
N THR A 94 -10.04 -12.08 3.35
CA THR A 94 -10.62 -13.43 3.18
C THR A 94 -11.82 -13.41 2.22
N ASP A 95 -12.68 -12.40 2.32
CA ASP A 95 -13.80 -12.21 1.39
C ASP A 95 -13.31 -11.81 -0.01
N LEU A 96 -12.26 -11.01 -0.08
CA LEU A 96 -11.78 -10.45 -1.34
C LEU A 96 -10.95 -11.45 -2.17
N PHE A 97 -10.10 -12.26 -1.54
CA PHE A 97 -9.16 -13.11 -2.28
C PHE A 97 -9.59 -14.60 -2.28
N THR A 98 -10.26 -14.97 -3.38
CA THR A 98 -10.58 -16.36 -3.71
C THR A 98 -9.45 -17.01 -4.52
N ARG A 99 -9.47 -18.32 -4.67
CA ARG A 99 -8.52 -19.05 -5.54
C ARG A 99 -8.57 -18.58 -6.99
N GLU A 100 -9.75 -18.27 -7.50
CA GLU A 100 -9.95 -17.76 -8.86
C GLU A 100 -9.32 -16.36 -9.04
N ARG A 101 -9.55 -15.43 -8.09
CA ARG A 101 -8.98 -14.10 -8.13
C ARG A 101 -7.45 -14.11 -7.98
N LEU A 102 -6.91 -15.02 -7.15
CA LEU A 102 -5.46 -15.22 -7.06
C LEU A 102 -4.89 -15.67 -8.41
N ALA A 103 -5.49 -16.67 -9.05
CA ALA A 103 -5.06 -17.15 -10.36
C ALA A 103 -5.14 -16.05 -11.44
N THR A 104 -6.20 -15.24 -11.42
CA THR A 104 -6.35 -14.08 -12.31
C THR A 104 -5.20 -13.07 -12.13
N LEU A 105 -4.87 -12.74 -10.88
CA LEU A 105 -3.75 -11.82 -10.59
C LEU A 105 -2.41 -12.40 -11.05
N GLN A 106 -2.14 -13.67 -10.76
CA GLN A 106 -0.90 -14.35 -11.15
C GLN A 106 -0.68 -14.36 -12.67
N ALA A 107 -1.77 -14.40 -13.46
CA ALA A 107 -1.71 -14.37 -14.91
C ALA A 107 -1.53 -12.96 -15.51
N GLN A 108 -1.81 -11.88 -14.75
CA GLN A 108 -1.79 -10.51 -15.28
C GLN A 108 -0.41 -9.86 -15.27
N ALA A 109 0.34 -9.98 -14.17
CA ALA A 109 1.63 -9.32 -13.99
C ALA A 109 2.46 -9.95 -12.85
N ASP A 110 3.73 -9.59 -12.75
CA ASP A 110 4.60 -9.92 -11.61
C ASP A 110 4.24 -8.99 -10.43
N PHE A 111 3.23 -9.38 -9.63
CA PHE A 111 2.85 -8.66 -8.42
C PHE A 111 3.75 -9.02 -7.25
N ARG A 112 4.21 -8.01 -6.53
CA ARG A 112 5.10 -8.17 -5.37
C ARG A 112 4.60 -7.37 -4.18
N VAL A 113 4.47 -8.04 -3.04
CA VAL A 113 4.10 -7.42 -1.75
C VAL A 113 5.37 -7.15 -0.97
N ALA A 114 5.65 -5.87 -0.68
CA ALA A 114 6.81 -5.47 0.10
C ALA A 114 6.54 -5.64 1.59
N ILE A 115 7.47 -6.31 2.28
CA ILE A 115 7.49 -6.49 3.73
C ILE A 115 8.85 -6.08 4.29
N SER A 116 8.94 -5.86 5.59
CA SER A 116 10.19 -5.67 6.29
C SER A 116 10.51 -6.84 7.22
N ARG A 117 11.76 -7.33 7.19
CA ARG A 117 12.26 -8.37 8.09
C ARG A 117 13.01 -7.74 9.25
N PRO A 118 12.52 -7.89 10.49
CA PRO A 118 13.21 -7.38 11.66
C PRO A 118 14.54 -8.11 11.88
N PRO A 119 15.52 -7.47 12.57
CA PRO A 119 16.75 -8.13 13.00
C PRO A 119 16.46 -9.36 13.85
N ARG A 120 17.12 -10.48 13.58
CA ARG A 120 16.87 -11.76 14.25
C ARG A 120 17.20 -11.77 15.74
N PHE A 121 18.10 -10.90 16.16
CA PHE A 121 18.57 -10.82 17.55
C PHE A 121 17.69 -9.92 18.44
N TRP A 122 16.67 -9.23 17.87
CA TRP A 122 15.74 -8.44 18.65
C TRP A 122 14.44 -9.20 18.88
N PRO A 123 13.92 -9.20 20.12
CA PRO A 123 12.54 -9.63 20.37
C PRO A 123 11.58 -8.82 19.49
N LEU A 124 10.59 -9.50 18.89
CA LEU A 124 9.70 -8.87 17.91
C LEU A 124 8.99 -7.61 18.43
N PRO A 125 8.51 -7.55 19.69
CA PRO A 125 7.91 -6.31 20.23
C PRO A 125 8.89 -5.13 20.28
N VAL A 126 10.16 -5.40 20.62
CA VAL A 126 11.22 -4.38 20.66
C VAL A 126 11.53 -3.89 19.25
N ALA A 127 11.70 -4.83 18.31
CA ALA A 127 11.92 -4.50 16.90
C ALA A 127 10.78 -3.62 16.36
N ALA A 128 9.53 -4.00 16.62
CA ALA A 128 8.35 -3.24 16.18
C ALA A 128 8.35 -1.82 16.78
N LEU A 129 8.56 -1.70 18.09
CA LEU A 129 8.58 -0.39 18.76
C LEU A 129 9.66 0.53 18.20
N LEU A 130 10.89 0.04 18.07
CA LEU A 130 12.03 0.82 17.57
C LEU A 130 11.86 1.14 16.07
N GLY A 131 11.43 0.19 15.25
CA GLY A 131 11.21 0.38 13.82
C GLY A 131 10.13 1.42 13.55
N ILE A 132 8.96 1.29 14.20
CA ILE A 132 7.84 2.23 14.06
C ILE A 132 8.24 3.60 14.60
N GLY A 133 8.89 3.66 15.77
CA GLY A 133 9.37 4.91 16.37
C GLY A 133 10.33 5.67 15.46
N ALA A 134 11.34 4.97 14.92
CA ALA A 134 12.30 5.56 13.99
C ALA A 134 11.65 6.05 12.69
N TYR A 135 10.74 5.25 12.12
CA TYR A 135 9.96 5.65 10.94
C TYR A 135 9.13 6.92 11.19
N GLN A 136 8.41 6.98 12.33
CA GLN A 136 7.60 8.14 12.67
C GLN A 136 8.45 9.39 12.91
N LEU A 137 9.60 9.23 13.56
CA LEU A 137 10.55 10.33 13.80
C LEU A 137 11.11 10.87 12.47
N GLU A 138 11.59 9.98 11.60
CA GLU A 138 12.10 10.38 10.27
C GLU A 138 11.02 11.09 9.45
N LYS A 139 9.79 10.57 9.48
CA LYS A 139 8.65 11.16 8.78
C LYS A 139 8.29 12.56 9.29
N ARG A 140 8.37 12.78 10.60
CA ARG A 140 8.11 14.11 11.21
C ARG A 140 9.20 15.13 10.88
N LEU A 141 10.46 14.71 10.94
CA LEU A 141 11.61 15.61 10.78
C LEU A 141 11.94 15.92 9.31
N ARG A 142 11.89 14.90 8.44
CA ARG A 142 12.41 14.99 7.07
C ARG A 142 11.35 14.87 5.99
N LYS A 143 10.19 14.29 6.30
CA LYS A 143 9.10 14.00 5.36
C LYS A 143 9.58 13.33 4.04
N PRO A 144 10.52 12.35 4.08
CA PRO A 144 11.12 11.81 2.87
C PRO A 144 10.09 11.04 2.04
N VAL A 145 10.29 10.99 0.72
CA VAL A 145 9.53 10.10 -0.19
C VAL A 145 9.83 8.65 0.18
N HIS A 146 11.12 8.33 0.33
CA HIS A 146 11.64 7.02 0.71
C HIS A 146 12.18 7.07 2.14
N ALA A 147 11.48 6.46 3.09
CA ALA A 147 11.95 6.34 4.46
C ALA A 147 13.08 5.29 4.54
N THR A 148 14.14 5.59 5.29
CA THR A 148 15.32 4.72 5.40
C THR A 148 15.70 4.38 6.84
N ALA A 149 15.04 4.96 7.83
CA ALA A 149 15.37 4.78 9.25
C ALA A 149 15.34 3.30 9.67
N GLY A 150 14.37 2.52 9.20
CA GLY A 150 14.31 1.08 9.48
C GLY A 150 15.55 0.33 8.98
N ARG A 151 16.05 0.65 7.78
CA ARG A 151 17.28 0.02 7.24
C ARG A 151 18.48 0.29 8.14
N ARG A 152 18.62 1.50 8.67
CA ARG A 152 19.70 1.88 9.63
C ARG A 152 19.61 1.10 10.94
N LEU A 153 18.42 0.66 11.33
CA LEU A 153 18.18 -0.21 12.47
C LEU A 153 18.34 -1.71 12.15
N GLY A 154 18.79 -2.06 10.94
CA GLY A 154 19.03 -3.44 10.52
C GLY A 154 17.82 -4.18 9.98
N PHE A 155 16.68 -3.50 9.77
CA PHE A 155 15.57 -4.09 9.03
C PHE A 155 15.96 -4.32 7.58
N LYS A 156 15.59 -5.48 7.04
CA LYS A 156 15.86 -5.84 5.66
C LYS A 156 14.58 -5.80 4.83
N PRO A 157 14.61 -5.21 3.62
CA PRO A 157 13.50 -5.32 2.69
C PRO A 157 13.36 -6.77 2.21
N ASP A 158 12.13 -7.18 2.00
CA ASP A 158 11.80 -8.46 1.38
C ASP A 158 10.55 -8.31 0.51
N LEU A 159 10.46 -9.11 -0.56
CA LEU A 159 9.36 -9.07 -1.52
C LEU A 159 8.72 -10.46 -1.61
N ILE A 160 7.44 -10.52 -1.35
CA ILE A 160 6.66 -11.74 -1.57
C ILE A 160 6.03 -11.64 -2.96
N ARG A 161 6.43 -12.53 -3.87
CA ARG A 161 5.89 -12.59 -5.22
C ARG A 161 4.61 -13.42 -5.22
N LEU A 162 3.56 -12.91 -5.87
CA LEU A 162 2.28 -13.61 -5.93
C LEU A 162 2.39 -14.97 -6.65
N GLU A 163 3.29 -15.11 -7.59
CA GLU A 163 3.53 -16.40 -8.26
C GLU A 163 3.92 -17.54 -7.30
N ASN A 164 4.48 -17.19 -6.13
CA ASN A 164 4.88 -18.14 -5.09
C ASN A 164 3.77 -18.43 -4.08
N CYS A 165 2.59 -17.80 -4.18
CA CYS A 165 1.43 -18.07 -3.34
C CYS A 165 0.67 -19.26 -3.91
N ALA A 166 0.67 -20.40 -3.20
CA ALA A 166 -0.03 -21.60 -3.62
C ALA A 166 -1.53 -21.55 -3.32
N ALA A 167 -1.92 -20.75 -2.34
CA ALA A 167 -3.30 -20.57 -1.89
C ALA A 167 -3.61 -19.11 -1.53
N PRO A 168 -4.90 -18.70 -1.48
CA PRO A 168 -5.29 -17.39 -1.01
C PRO A 168 -4.73 -17.03 0.36
N ASP A 169 -4.61 -17.99 1.27
CA ASP A 169 -4.07 -17.77 2.62
C ASP A 169 -2.61 -17.29 2.60
N ASP A 170 -1.80 -17.72 1.63
CA ASP A 170 -0.43 -17.26 1.46
C ASP A 170 -0.40 -15.77 1.10
N LEU A 171 -1.29 -15.35 0.20
CA LEU A 171 -1.45 -13.95 -0.19
C LEU A 171 -1.98 -13.11 0.99
N ILE A 172 -3.00 -13.61 1.70
CA ILE A 172 -3.56 -12.95 2.88
C ILE A 172 -2.48 -12.78 3.95
N ALA A 173 -1.68 -13.80 4.22
CA ALA A 173 -0.56 -13.71 5.16
C ALA A 173 0.48 -12.67 4.73
N ALA A 174 0.80 -12.58 3.44
CA ALA A 174 1.71 -11.57 2.90
C ALA A 174 1.16 -10.14 3.05
N LEU A 175 -0.14 -9.93 2.77
CA LEU A 175 -0.80 -8.62 2.93
C LEU A 175 -0.92 -8.21 4.39
N MET A 176 -1.29 -9.13 5.29
CA MET A 176 -1.31 -8.90 6.74
C MET A 176 0.09 -8.52 7.25
N ALA A 177 1.13 -9.21 6.80
CA ALA A 177 2.50 -8.91 7.16
C ALA A 177 2.96 -7.55 6.62
N SER A 178 2.58 -7.21 5.38
CA SER A 178 2.88 -5.92 4.77
C SER A 178 2.20 -4.74 5.46
N ALA A 179 1.07 -4.97 6.13
CA ALA A 179 0.33 -3.97 6.90
C ALA A 179 0.59 -4.05 8.42
N SER A 180 1.53 -4.86 8.87
CA SER A 180 1.79 -5.13 10.30
C SER A 180 2.43 -3.94 11.01
N VAL A 181 1.62 -3.21 11.77
CA VAL A 181 2.01 -2.04 12.60
C VAL A 181 1.41 -2.19 13.99
N PRO A 182 2.00 -3.00 14.88
CA PRO A 182 1.51 -3.12 16.27
C PRO A 182 1.48 -1.76 16.99
N PRO A 183 0.46 -1.47 17.84
CA PRO A 183 -0.61 -2.38 18.26
C PRO A 183 -1.85 -2.41 17.34
N PHE A 184 -1.93 -1.56 16.31
CA PHE A 184 -3.10 -1.45 15.43
C PHE A 184 -3.30 -2.71 14.58
N MET A 185 -2.22 -3.17 13.96
CA MET A 185 -2.20 -4.39 13.15
C MET A 185 -1.27 -5.41 13.78
N PRO A 186 -1.66 -6.71 13.87
CA PRO A 186 -0.82 -7.72 14.47
C PRO A 186 0.49 -7.92 13.71
N ALA A 187 1.51 -8.42 14.41
CA ALA A 187 2.74 -8.84 13.76
C ALA A 187 2.46 -10.01 12.80
N GLY A 188 3.02 -9.93 11.59
CA GLY A 188 2.84 -10.92 10.55
C GLY A 188 3.87 -12.05 10.61
N LEU A 189 3.48 -13.20 10.06
CA LEU A 189 4.38 -14.34 9.80
C LEU A 189 4.28 -14.68 8.31
N VAL A 190 5.43 -14.76 7.64
CA VAL A 190 5.53 -15.22 6.26
C VAL A 190 6.68 -16.21 6.17
N GLY A 191 6.40 -17.43 5.73
CA GLY A 191 7.37 -18.53 5.72
C GLY A 191 7.96 -18.77 7.11
N GLN A 192 7.13 -18.83 8.15
CA GLN A 192 7.48 -19.02 9.56
C GLN A 192 8.45 -17.95 10.15
N ARG A 193 8.66 -16.86 9.44
CA ARG A 193 9.53 -15.77 9.88
C ARG A 193 8.72 -14.52 10.14
N ALA A 194 9.06 -13.83 11.23
CA ALA A 194 8.44 -12.54 11.56
C ALA A 194 8.61 -11.53 10.41
N ALA A 195 7.55 -10.78 10.16
CA ALA A 195 7.50 -9.71 9.21
C ALA A 195 6.70 -8.54 9.77
N LEU A 196 7.08 -7.34 9.40
CA LEU A 196 6.42 -6.09 9.74
C LEU A 196 6.16 -5.29 8.46
N ASP A 197 5.43 -4.17 8.60
CA ASP A 197 5.04 -3.30 7.50
C ASP A 197 6.22 -2.95 6.59
N GLY A 198 6.03 -3.11 5.29
CA GLY A 198 7.04 -2.81 4.27
C GLY A 198 7.50 -1.35 4.32
N GLY A 199 6.62 -0.44 4.74
CA GLY A 199 6.92 0.98 4.90
C GLY A 199 7.99 1.29 5.95
N LEU A 200 8.30 0.39 6.88
CA LEU A 200 9.40 0.58 7.84
C LEU A 200 10.76 0.63 7.15
N VAL A 201 10.89 0.01 5.99
CA VAL A 201 12.13 -0.03 5.19
C VAL A 201 12.07 0.95 4.02
N ASP A 202 10.92 1.01 3.35
CA ASP A 202 10.63 1.97 2.29
C ASP A 202 9.11 1.96 2.00
N ASN A 203 8.47 3.08 2.27
CA ASN A 203 7.02 3.21 2.07
C ASN A 203 6.62 3.23 0.59
N ALA A 204 7.53 3.56 -0.32
CA ALA A 204 7.35 3.53 -1.77
C ALA A 204 8.46 2.69 -2.40
N PRO A 205 8.34 1.35 -2.42
CA PRO A 205 9.45 0.43 -2.72
C PRO A 205 9.87 0.41 -4.20
N ALA A 206 10.17 1.59 -4.75
CA ALA A 206 10.57 1.77 -6.14
C ALA A 206 11.93 1.12 -6.48
N TRP A 207 12.75 0.83 -5.47
CA TRP A 207 13.98 0.05 -5.65
C TRP A 207 13.74 -1.32 -6.28
N ALA A 208 12.53 -1.87 -6.13
CA ALA A 208 12.15 -3.15 -6.73
C ALA A 208 11.91 -3.10 -8.25
N LEU A 209 11.95 -1.89 -8.84
CA LEU A 209 11.85 -1.64 -10.28
C LEU A 209 13.15 -1.10 -10.89
N ALA A 210 14.24 -1.00 -10.11
CA ALA A 210 15.48 -0.37 -10.54
C ALA A 210 16.14 -1.08 -11.74
N ASP A 211 15.97 -2.40 -11.86
CA ASP A 211 16.42 -3.19 -13.00
C ASP A 211 15.67 -2.82 -14.30
N MET A 212 14.36 -2.58 -14.20
CA MET A 212 13.54 -2.16 -15.33
C MET A 212 13.91 -0.74 -15.77
N GLU A 213 14.08 0.17 -14.83
CA GLU A 213 14.50 1.55 -15.09
C GLU A 213 15.89 1.62 -15.73
N ALA A 214 16.83 0.79 -15.26
CA ALA A 214 18.16 0.66 -15.87
C ALA A 214 18.10 0.10 -17.30
N ALA A 215 17.11 -0.72 -17.61
CA ALA A 215 16.82 -1.21 -18.95
C ALA A 215 16.07 -0.19 -19.84
N GLY A 216 15.82 1.03 -19.35
CA GLY A 216 15.10 2.08 -20.07
C GLY A 216 13.57 1.97 -20.01
N GLU A 217 13.01 1.07 -19.19
CA GLU A 217 11.57 0.88 -19.09
C GLU A 217 10.98 1.94 -18.14
N PRO A 218 9.94 2.71 -18.58
CA PRO A 218 9.29 3.71 -17.74
C PRO A 218 8.55 3.09 -16.56
N THR A 219 8.68 3.72 -15.39
CA THR A 219 7.98 3.31 -14.16
C THR A 219 7.17 4.46 -13.58
N LEU A 220 6.09 4.12 -12.86
CA LEU A 220 5.17 5.06 -12.22
C LEU A 220 5.04 4.73 -10.73
N VAL A 221 5.30 5.72 -9.88
CA VAL A 221 5.22 5.59 -8.41
C VAL A 221 4.05 6.44 -7.90
N LEU A 222 3.04 5.77 -7.35
CA LEU A 222 1.85 6.41 -6.77
C LEU A 222 2.08 6.62 -5.27
N LEU A 223 2.22 7.88 -4.87
CA LEU A 223 2.37 8.27 -3.47
C LEU A 223 0.99 8.45 -2.79
N THR A 224 0.95 8.61 -1.46
CA THR A 224 -0.30 8.74 -0.69
C THR A 224 -0.40 10.03 0.10
N ARG A 225 0.47 10.99 -0.19
CA ARG A 225 0.47 12.34 0.38
C ARG A 225 1.13 13.31 -0.59
N PRO A 226 0.76 14.59 -0.54
CA PRO A 226 1.49 15.63 -1.27
C PRO A 226 2.97 15.64 -0.88
N VAL A 227 3.82 15.86 -1.86
CA VAL A 227 5.27 16.02 -1.68
C VAL A 227 5.74 17.26 -2.42
N SER A 228 6.65 18.02 -1.81
CA SER A 228 7.20 19.25 -2.39
C SER A 228 8.32 18.97 -3.41
N ALA A 229 9.00 17.83 -3.27
CA ALA A 229 10.07 17.43 -4.16
C ALA A 229 10.15 15.90 -4.22
N VAL A 230 10.48 15.37 -5.37
CA VAL A 230 10.73 13.94 -5.61
C VAL A 230 12.14 13.74 -6.16
N PRO A 231 12.77 12.58 -5.88
CA PRO A 231 14.05 12.24 -6.51
C PRO A 231 13.91 12.24 -8.04
N GLN A 232 14.89 12.84 -8.72
CA GLN A 232 14.97 12.78 -10.18
C GLN A 232 15.73 11.52 -10.57
N ILE A 233 15.01 10.52 -11.05
CA ILE A 233 15.56 9.22 -11.47
C ILE A 233 15.09 8.98 -12.90
N ALA A 234 16.02 8.60 -13.77
CA ALA A 234 15.71 8.30 -15.15
C ALA A 234 14.62 7.21 -15.26
N ASN A 235 13.71 7.38 -16.20
CA ASN A 235 12.59 6.47 -16.45
C ASN A 235 11.59 6.32 -15.30
N ARG A 236 11.67 7.14 -14.21
CA ARG A 236 10.74 7.09 -13.09
C ARG A 236 9.88 8.35 -13.00
N THR A 237 8.57 8.16 -12.98
CA THR A 237 7.59 9.22 -12.74
C THR A 237 6.97 9.05 -11.35
N TYR A 238 6.92 10.13 -10.56
CA TYR A 238 6.19 10.15 -9.30
C TYR A 238 4.90 10.93 -9.46
N VAL A 239 3.82 10.39 -8.92
CA VAL A 239 2.53 11.08 -8.80
C VAL A 239 2.08 11.06 -7.34
N SER A 240 1.61 12.19 -6.85
CA SER A 240 1.10 12.35 -5.49
C SER A 240 -0.25 13.05 -5.51
N PRO A 241 -1.06 12.86 -4.46
CA PRO A 241 -2.30 13.63 -4.29
C PRO A 241 -2.04 15.12 -4.42
N SER A 242 -2.92 15.83 -5.12
CA SER A 242 -2.85 17.29 -5.33
C SER A 242 -3.05 18.07 -4.03
N GLN A 243 -3.69 17.46 -3.03
CA GLN A 243 -3.95 18.04 -1.72
C GLN A 243 -3.89 17.00 -0.60
N VAL A 244 -3.88 17.47 0.65
CA VAL A 244 -3.91 16.60 1.83
C VAL A 244 -5.22 15.82 1.90
N ILE A 245 -5.13 14.51 2.05
CA ILE A 245 -6.29 13.63 2.20
C ILE A 245 -6.71 13.66 3.68
N PRO A 246 -7.94 14.08 4.02
CA PRO A 246 -8.40 14.28 5.40
C PRO A 246 -8.86 12.97 6.06
N VAL A 247 -8.02 11.92 5.97
CA VAL A 247 -8.28 10.62 6.59
C VAL A 247 -7.03 10.11 7.30
N SER A 248 -7.18 9.59 8.52
CA SER A 248 -6.09 8.94 9.22
C SER A 248 -5.86 7.53 8.68
N GLN A 249 -4.62 7.02 8.83
CA GLN A 249 -4.21 5.75 8.20
C GLN A 249 -5.01 4.54 8.68
N PHE A 250 -5.40 4.51 9.96
CA PHE A 250 -6.02 3.35 10.62
C PHE A 250 -7.44 3.62 11.13
N THR A 251 -8.05 4.74 10.72
CA THR A 251 -9.42 5.02 11.17
C THR A 251 -10.43 4.02 10.59
N ILE A 252 -11.38 3.62 11.44
CA ILE A 252 -12.53 2.81 11.09
C ILE A 252 -13.85 3.58 11.30
N ARG A 253 -13.80 4.93 11.31
CA ARG A 253 -14.92 5.81 11.62
C ARG A 253 -15.14 6.95 10.62
N ASN A 254 -14.33 7.03 9.57
CA ASN A 254 -14.37 8.15 8.64
C ASN A 254 -14.61 7.68 7.19
N PRO A 255 -15.83 7.21 6.87
CA PRO A 255 -16.17 6.80 5.51
C PRO A 255 -16.12 7.96 4.51
N GLU A 256 -16.43 9.19 4.93
CA GLU A 256 -16.37 10.38 4.08
C GLU A 256 -14.93 10.68 3.63
N GLY A 257 -13.96 10.57 4.54
CA GLY A 257 -12.55 10.74 4.20
C GLY A 257 -12.03 9.67 3.24
N ILE A 258 -12.58 8.45 3.32
CA ILE A 258 -12.28 7.36 2.38
C ILE A 258 -12.85 7.67 0.99
N ARG A 259 -14.13 8.09 0.91
CA ARG A 259 -14.75 8.51 -0.35
C ARG A 259 -14.02 9.70 -0.97
N PHE A 260 -13.72 10.71 -0.14
CA PHE A 260 -12.94 11.87 -0.58
C PHE A 260 -11.59 11.47 -1.19
N ALA A 261 -10.86 10.53 -0.55
CA ALA A 261 -9.58 10.05 -1.07
C ALA A 261 -9.73 9.46 -2.47
N TYR A 262 -10.71 8.60 -2.67
CA TYR A 262 -10.96 7.97 -3.96
C TYR A 262 -11.38 8.98 -5.04
N GLU A 263 -12.29 9.89 -4.73
CA GLU A 263 -12.74 10.93 -5.66
C GLU A 263 -11.63 11.92 -6.02
N LEU A 264 -10.76 12.25 -5.05
CA LEU A 264 -9.56 13.03 -5.32
C LEU A 264 -8.65 12.28 -6.29
N GLY A 265 -8.51 10.96 -6.13
CA GLY A 265 -7.76 10.11 -7.05
C GLY A 265 -8.28 10.19 -8.48
N ILE A 266 -9.60 10.15 -8.68
CA ILE A 266 -10.22 10.32 -10.00
C ILE A 266 -9.86 11.69 -10.60
N ARG A 267 -10.06 12.79 -9.86
CA ARG A 267 -9.73 14.15 -10.32
C ARG A 267 -8.26 14.32 -10.67
N ASP A 268 -7.37 13.79 -9.85
CA ASP A 268 -5.93 13.85 -10.06
C ASP A 268 -5.51 12.98 -11.26
N GLY A 269 -6.17 11.83 -11.47
CA GLY A 269 -5.99 10.98 -12.65
C GLY A 269 -6.34 11.68 -13.94
N GLU A 270 -7.47 12.39 -13.98
CA GLU A 270 -7.85 13.21 -15.13
C GLU A 270 -6.87 14.35 -15.39
N ALA A 271 -6.41 15.04 -14.32
CA ALA A 271 -5.41 16.09 -14.44
C ALA A 271 -4.08 15.55 -14.99
N PHE A 272 -3.67 14.37 -14.53
CA PHE A 272 -2.47 13.68 -15.01
C PHE A 272 -2.58 13.35 -16.52
N LEU A 273 -3.70 12.82 -16.97
CA LEU A 273 -3.94 12.53 -18.39
C LEU A 273 -3.85 13.79 -19.25
N ARG A 274 -4.53 14.88 -18.84
CA ARG A 274 -4.42 16.18 -19.54
C ARG A 274 -2.98 16.69 -19.61
N SER A 275 -2.18 16.48 -18.55
CA SER A 275 -0.77 16.88 -18.55
C SER A 275 0.09 16.11 -19.54
N LEU A 276 -0.20 14.82 -19.75
CA LEU A 276 0.47 13.98 -20.74
C LEU A 276 0.10 14.41 -22.16
N GLU A 277 -1.19 14.68 -22.43
CA GLU A 277 -1.65 15.18 -23.73
C GLU A 277 -1.02 16.52 -24.10
N ALA A 278 -0.91 17.45 -23.12
CA ALA A 278 -0.27 18.74 -23.33
C ALA A 278 1.22 18.60 -23.68
N LYS A 279 1.93 17.70 -22.99
CA LYS A 279 3.35 17.40 -23.29
C LYS A 279 3.52 16.77 -24.68
N ALA A 280 2.63 15.86 -25.08
CA ALA A 280 2.68 15.24 -26.38
C ALA A 280 2.43 16.22 -27.53
N ARG A 281 1.66 17.31 -27.32
CA ARG A 281 1.40 18.36 -28.31
C ARG A 281 2.55 19.40 -28.38
N ALA A 282 3.41 19.47 -27.35
CA ALA A 282 4.51 20.41 -27.27
C ALA A 282 5.84 19.91 -27.86
N VAL A 283 5.87 18.62 -28.28
CA VAL A 283 6.98 17.95 -28.99
C VAL A 283 6.63 17.81 -30.46
#